data_824b3bd6c88b718e3934df7f38d46589
#
_entry.id   824b3bd6c88b718e3934df7f38d46589
#
_cell.length_a   1.000
_cell.length_b   1.000
_cell.length_c   1.000
_cell.angle_alpha   90.00
_cell.angle_beta   90.00
_cell.angle_gamma   90.00
#
_symmetry.space_group_name_H-M   'P 1'
#
loop_
_entity.id
_entity.type
_entity.pdbx_description
1 polymer ?
#
loop_
_entity_poly.entity_id
_entity_poly.type
_entity_poly.pdbx_seq_one_letter_code
_entity_poly.pdbx_strand_id
1 'polypeptide(L)'
;MSFPTDTYFALGADGMNSRAVQHVFEVKGRNPGTPVPLLLSDLNMATELATVFPDIAADLASRFWPGALTIVLPASDGVPESVTAGTGTVGLRVPDHNLARQLIKFCGTPITGTSCNLTGQPPMTEATDVDQQFGDKIDFSIDSPCGSNTAPSTVISYTNGKLSILRLGAITIESIKNTIGDSVVIGMDGYPISQ
;
A
#
# COMPACT_ATOMS: atom_id res chain seq x y z
N MET A 1 2.03 10.97 -10.30
CA MET A 1 3.48 10.66 -10.39
C MET A 1 3.72 9.17 -10.32
N SER A 2 4.92 8.72 -10.76
CA SER A 2 5.39 7.36 -10.51
C SER A 2 6.74 7.37 -9.77
N PHE A 3 7.00 6.34 -8.98
CA PHE A 3 8.24 6.18 -8.21
C PHE A 3 8.50 4.72 -7.85
N PRO A 4 9.77 4.31 -7.70
CA PRO A 4 10.12 2.94 -7.33
C PRO A 4 9.83 2.65 -5.86
N THR A 5 9.51 1.37 -5.57
CA THR A 5 9.42 0.83 -4.22
C THR A 5 10.32 -0.41 -4.08
N ASP A 6 10.29 -1.06 -2.92
CA ASP A 6 10.98 -2.33 -2.69
C ASP A 6 10.37 -3.52 -3.49
N THR A 7 9.22 -3.31 -4.13
CA THR A 7 8.55 -4.33 -4.95
C THR A 7 8.49 -3.93 -6.43
N TYR A 8 7.67 -2.95 -6.77
CA TYR A 8 7.42 -2.47 -8.13
C TYR A 8 7.36 -0.95 -8.16
N PHE A 9 7.34 -0.35 -9.35
CA PHE A 9 6.95 1.05 -9.47
C PHE A 9 5.52 1.25 -8.96
N ALA A 10 5.31 2.34 -8.23
CA ALA A 10 4.01 2.76 -7.75
C ALA A 10 3.48 3.95 -8.56
N LEU A 11 2.18 3.96 -8.84
CA LEU A 11 1.44 5.17 -9.16
C LEU A 11 0.99 5.80 -7.86
N GLY A 12 1.45 7.02 -7.61
CA GLY A 12 1.21 7.76 -6.40
C GLY A 12 0.64 9.15 -6.63
N ALA A 13 -0.19 9.55 -5.69
CA ALA A 13 -0.72 10.89 -5.54
C ALA A 13 -0.90 11.19 -4.06
N ASP A 14 -1.09 12.45 -3.70
CA ASP A 14 -1.45 12.85 -2.34
C ASP A 14 -2.70 12.07 -1.88
N GLY A 15 -2.50 11.17 -0.91
CA GLY A 15 -3.55 10.28 -0.41
C GLY A 15 -4.64 11.01 0.37
N MET A 16 -4.40 12.24 0.82
CA MET A 16 -5.38 13.06 1.53
C MET A 16 -6.17 13.98 0.58
N ASN A 17 -5.84 13.99 -0.71
CA ASN A 17 -6.53 14.76 -1.74
C ASN A 17 -7.39 13.86 -2.62
N SER A 18 -8.72 13.87 -2.40
CA SER A 18 -9.67 13.02 -3.13
C SER A 18 -9.59 13.17 -4.65
N ARG A 19 -9.32 14.38 -5.19
CA ARG A 19 -9.18 14.59 -6.63
C ARG A 19 -7.93 13.93 -7.19
N ALA A 20 -6.82 14.03 -6.46
CA ALA A 20 -5.56 13.38 -6.84
C ALA A 20 -5.69 11.85 -6.81
N VAL A 21 -6.38 11.30 -5.79
CA VAL A 21 -6.69 9.87 -5.71
C VAL A 21 -7.57 9.41 -6.87
N GLN A 22 -8.63 10.15 -7.21
CA GLN A 22 -9.49 9.85 -8.36
C GLN A 22 -8.72 9.83 -9.68
N HIS A 23 -7.80 10.78 -9.87
CA HIS A 23 -6.94 10.80 -11.06
C HIS A 23 -6.06 9.55 -11.19
N VAL A 24 -5.55 9.01 -10.07
CA VAL A 24 -4.83 7.72 -10.09
C VAL A 24 -5.71 6.59 -10.62
N PHE A 25 -6.99 6.54 -10.22
CA PHE A 25 -7.94 5.54 -10.73
C PHE A 25 -8.19 5.69 -12.24
N GLU A 26 -8.35 6.92 -12.72
CA GLU A 26 -8.55 7.22 -14.15
C GLU A 26 -7.35 6.79 -14.98
N VAL A 27 -6.13 7.20 -14.57
CA VAL A 27 -4.87 6.84 -15.25
C VAL A 27 -4.68 5.33 -15.33
N LYS A 28 -5.03 4.61 -14.25
CA LYS A 28 -4.88 3.15 -14.14
C LYS A 28 -6.02 2.37 -14.83
N GLY A 29 -7.13 3.01 -15.16
CA GLY A 29 -8.36 2.32 -15.58
C GLY A 29 -8.93 1.43 -14.47
N ARG A 30 -8.81 1.87 -13.21
CA ARG A 30 -9.22 1.11 -12.02
C ARG A 30 -10.62 1.54 -11.58
N ASN A 31 -11.41 0.57 -11.08
CA ASN A 31 -12.72 0.85 -10.50
C ASN A 31 -12.55 1.69 -9.20
N PRO A 32 -13.17 2.88 -9.11
CA PRO A 32 -13.13 3.72 -7.90
C PRO A 32 -13.70 3.06 -6.64
N GLY A 33 -14.55 2.04 -6.78
CA GLY A 33 -15.08 1.24 -5.67
C GLY A 33 -14.08 0.25 -5.05
N THR A 34 -12.79 0.35 -5.37
CA THR A 34 -11.76 -0.54 -4.81
C THR A 34 -10.79 0.26 -3.94
N PRO A 35 -10.59 -0.06 -2.66
CA PRO A 35 -9.67 0.66 -1.78
C PRO A 35 -8.25 0.72 -2.34
N VAL A 36 -7.54 1.82 -2.11
CA VAL A 36 -6.14 1.97 -2.47
C VAL A 36 -5.28 2.11 -1.20
N PRO A 37 -4.18 1.36 -1.06
CA PRO A 37 -3.31 1.50 0.11
C PRO A 37 -2.54 2.83 0.06
N LEU A 38 -2.16 3.29 1.25
CA LEU A 38 -1.30 4.45 1.46
C LEU A 38 0.12 4.00 1.83
N LEU A 39 1.11 4.59 1.16
CA LEU A 39 2.52 4.47 1.50
C LEU A 39 2.91 5.61 2.44
N LEU A 40 3.71 5.27 3.44
CA LEU A 40 4.05 6.10 4.58
C LEU A 40 5.55 6.27 4.70
N SER A 41 6.01 7.37 5.30
CA SER A 41 7.42 7.57 5.62
C SER A 41 7.86 6.72 6.81
N ASP A 42 7.00 6.54 7.80
CA ASP A 42 7.28 5.87 9.07
C ASP A 42 6.00 5.43 9.81
N LEU A 43 6.18 4.79 10.97
CA LEU A 43 5.10 4.28 11.81
C LEU A 43 4.22 5.39 12.41
N ASN A 44 4.78 6.56 12.71
CA ASN A 44 3.99 7.65 13.31
C ASN A 44 2.87 8.10 12.39
N MET A 45 3.18 8.23 11.07
CA MET A 45 2.16 8.54 10.07
C MET A 45 1.05 7.48 10.02
N ALA A 46 1.36 6.19 10.27
CA ALA A 46 0.36 5.13 10.31
C ALA A 46 -0.64 5.29 11.48
N THR A 47 -0.13 5.68 12.65
CA THR A 47 -0.98 5.85 13.85
C THR A 47 -1.95 7.02 13.75
N GLU A 48 -1.67 8.00 12.89
CA GLU A 48 -2.57 9.13 12.62
C GLU A 48 -3.73 8.77 11.68
N LEU A 49 -3.51 7.75 10.82
CA LEU A 49 -4.46 7.34 9.78
C LEU A 49 -5.40 6.21 10.19
N ALA A 50 -5.10 5.52 11.29
CA ALA A 50 -5.94 4.46 11.85
C ALA A 50 -6.58 4.91 13.16
N THR A 51 -7.87 4.61 13.38
CA THR A 51 -8.56 4.90 14.65
C THR A 51 -8.02 4.07 15.81
N VAL A 52 -7.55 2.85 15.49
CA VAL A 52 -6.93 1.92 16.45
C VAL A 52 -5.72 1.28 15.78
N PHE A 53 -4.59 1.26 16.49
CA PHE A 53 -3.39 0.54 16.08
C PHE A 53 -3.09 -0.54 17.12
N PRO A 54 -3.65 -1.77 16.98
CA PRO A 54 -3.55 -2.83 17.97
C PRO A 54 -2.13 -3.34 18.14
N ASP A 55 -1.80 -3.90 19.32
CA ASP A 55 -0.47 -4.45 19.63
C ASP A 55 0.00 -5.45 18.56
N ILE A 56 -0.89 -6.33 18.09
CA ILE A 56 -0.59 -7.29 17.03
C ILE A 56 -0.19 -6.61 15.71
N ALA A 57 -0.81 -5.48 15.39
CA ALA A 57 -0.42 -4.69 14.21
C ALA A 57 0.92 -3.97 14.44
N ALA A 58 1.17 -3.52 15.68
CA ALA A 58 2.44 -2.92 16.06
C ALA A 58 3.59 -3.93 16.02
N ASP A 59 3.38 -5.16 16.49
CA ASP A 59 4.37 -6.23 16.41
C ASP A 59 4.73 -6.58 14.96
N LEU A 60 3.70 -6.72 14.11
CA LEU A 60 3.89 -6.98 12.68
C LEU A 60 4.55 -5.80 11.95
N ALA A 61 4.16 -4.58 12.27
CA ALA A 61 4.80 -3.37 11.72
C ALA A 61 6.27 -3.29 12.16
N SER A 62 6.57 -3.50 13.44
CA SER A 62 7.93 -3.51 13.99
C SER A 62 8.84 -4.54 13.30
N ARG A 63 8.28 -5.69 12.91
CA ARG A 63 9.03 -6.79 12.30
C ARG A 63 9.20 -6.61 10.78
N PHE A 64 8.20 -6.07 10.09
CA PHE A 64 8.13 -6.08 8.63
C PHE A 64 8.10 -4.69 7.98
N TRP A 65 8.13 -3.62 8.74
CA TRP A 65 8.29 -2.26 8.24
C TRP A 65 9.64 -1.67 8.67
N PRO A 66 10.33 -1.02 7.74
CA PRO A 66 10.03 -0.87 6.31
C PRO A 66 10.04 -2.21 5.57
N GLY A 67 9.10 -2.43 4.64
CA GLY A 67 9.04 -3.66 3.84
C GLY A 67 7.73 -3.94 3.12
N ALA A 68 7.61 -5.19 2.65
CA ALA A 68 6.55 -5.63 1.77
C ALA A 68 5.31 -6.16 2.53
N LEU A 69 4.92 -5.53 3.63
CA LEU A 69 3.68 -5.81 4.37
C LEU A 69 2.74 -4.61 4.29
N THR A 70 1.50 -4.85 3.87
CA THR A 70 0.40 -3.88 3.95
C THR A 70 -0.56 -4.33 5.06
N ILE A 71 -0.84 -3.46 6.02
CA ILE A 71 -1.75 -3.72 7.15
C ILE A 71 -3.01 -2.89 6.94
N VAL A 72 -4.17 -3.54 6.86
CA VAL A 72 -5.48 -2.91 6.74
C VAL A 72 -6.10 -2.78 8.12
N LEU A 73 -6.40 -1.55 8.51
CA LEU A 73 -6.94 -1.16 9.81
C LEU A 73 -8.18 -0.27 9.64
N PRO A 74 -9.01 -0.12 10.68
CA PRO A 74 -10.08 0.88 10.68
C PRO A 74 -9.51 2.29 10.44
N ALA A 75 -10.04 2.98 9.44
CA ALA A 75 -9.57 4.30 9.03
C ALA A 75 -9.98 5.38 10.04
N SER A 76 -9.12 6.38 10.26
CA SER A 76 -9.52 7.61 10.95
C SER A 76 -10.44 8.46 10.06
N ASP A 77 -11.24 9.33 10.66
CA ASP A 77 -12.20 10.20 9.96
C ASP A 77 -11.53 11.15 8.95
N GLY A 78 -10.22 11.39 9.11
CA GLY A 78 -9.43 12.21 8.18
C GLY A 78 -9.10 11.53 6.86
N VAL A 79 -9.20 10.19 6.75
CA VAL A 79 -8.88 9.46 5.53
C VAL A 79 -10.02 9.61 4.51
N PRO A 80 -9.75 10.12 3.29
CA PRO A 80 -10.79 10.33 2.29
C PRO A 80 -11.51 9.04 1.89
N GLU A 81 -12.81 9.15 1.61
CA GLU A 81 -13.62 8.03 1.10
C GLU A 81 -13.09 7.48 -0.23
N SER A 82 -12.47 8.31 -1.06
CA SER A 82 -11.80 7.88 -2.29
C SER A 82 -10.64 6.89 -2.05
N VAL A 83 -10.04 6.89 -0.85
CA VAL A 83 -9.01 5.93 -0.43
C VAL A 83 -9.63 4.66 0.11
N THR A 84 -10.62 4.80 0.98
CA THR A 84 -11.28 3.68 1.65
C THR A 84 -12.32 2.99 0.79
N ALA A 85 -12.79 3.62 -0.29
CA ALA A 85 -13.91 3.16 -1.12
C ALA A 85 -15.16 2.81 -0.29
N GLY A 86 -15.42 3.56 0.79
CA GLY A 86 -16.57 3.35 1.68
C GLY A 86 -16.46 2.14 2.62
N THR A 87 -15.34 1.42 2.66
CA THR A 87 -15.16 0.25 3.55
C THR A 87 -14.93 0.62 5.01
N GLY A 88 -14.61 1.90 5.30
CA GLY A 88 -14.21 2.34 6.64
C GLY A 88 -12.83 1.82 7.07
N THR A 89 -12.04 1.25 6.14
CA THR A 89 -10.70 0.73 6.43
C THR A 89 -9.66 1.33 5.49
N VAL A 90 -8.41 1.39 5.94
CA VAL A 90 -7.27 1.88 5.17
C VAL A 90 -6.12 0.89 5.20
N GLY A 91 -5.54 0.60 4.05
CA GLY A 91 -4.32 -0.19 3.93
C GLY A 91 -3.10 0.70 4.08
N LEU A 92 -2.21 0.38 5.02
CA LEU A 92 -1.03 1.17 5.36
C LEU A 92 0.24 0.35 5.12
N ARG A 93 1.30 0.99 4.58
CA ARG A 93 2.59 0.36 4.37
C ARG A 93 3.73 1.38 4.44
N VAL A 94 4.80 1.02 5.13
CA VAL A 94 6.10 1.73 5.03
C VAL A 94 7.00 0.94 4.08
N PRO A 95 7.29 1.42 2.85
CA PRO A 95 8.07 0.67 1.87
C PRO A 95 9.55 0.63 2.27
N ASP A 96 10.24 -0.49 2.03
CA ASP A 96 11.69 -0.58 2.21
C ASP A 96 12.45 -0.03 0.99
N HIS A 97 12.20 1.22 0.68
CA HIS A 97 12.86 1.98 -0.37
C HIS A 97 13.15 3.39 0.11
N ASN A 98 14.42 3.71 0.25
CA ASN A 98 14.84 4.97 0.88
C ASN A 98 14.28 6.21 0.15
N LEU A 99 14.35 6.21 -1.18
CA LEU A 99 13.85 7.32 -2.00
C LEU A 99 12.32 7.48 -1.81
N ALA A 100 11.56 6.38 -1.81
CA ALA A 100 10.11 6.44 -1.59
C ALA A 100 9.76 7.04 -0.22
N ARG A 101 10.44 6.60 0.84
CA ARG A 101 10.21 7.16 2.19
C ARG A 101 10.61 8.64 2.29
N GLN A 102 11.72 9.03 1.66
CA GLN A 102 12.12 10.44 1.63
C GLN A 102 11.11 11.29 0.85
N LEU A 103 10.64 10.81 -0.30
CA LEU A 103 9.60 11.49 -1.08
C LEU A 103 8.35 11.74 -0.22
N ILE A 104 7.83 10.69 0.43
CA ILE A 104 6.64 10.80 1.30
C ILE A 104 6.90 11.79 2.44
N LYS A 105 8.08 11.73 3.06
CA LYS A 105 8.46 12.63 4.14
C LYS A 105 8.52 14.09 3.67
N PHE A 106 9.07 14.36 2.48
CA PHE A 106 9.12 15.71 1.92
C PHE A 106 7.75 16.24 1.52
N CYS A 107 6.85 15.38 1.04
CA CYS A 107 5.47 15.75 0.75
C CYS A 107 4.67 16.06 2.03
N GLY A 108 5.07 15.53 3.19
CA GLY A 108 4.38 15.74 4.45
C GLY A 108 2.99 15.09 4.52
N THR A 109 2.65 14.23 3.55
CA THR A 109 1.35 13.56 3.41
C THR A 109 1.56 12.12 2.94
N PRO A 110 0.71 11.15 3.33
CA PRO A 110 0.76 9.80 2.78
C PRO A 110 0.49 9.83 1.27
N ILE A 111 1.15 8.93 0.53
CA ILE A 111 1.01 8.84 -0.92
C ILE A 111 0.30 7.54 -1.27
N THR A 112 -0.63 7.54 -2.24
CA THR A 112 -1.27 6.31 -2.71
C THR A 112 -0.23 5.33 -3.24
N GLY A 113 -0.40 4.03 -2.94
CA GLY A 113 0.57 2.97 -3.27
C GLY A 113 -0.04 1.86 -4.11
N THR A 114 -0.51 2.18 -5.32
CA THR A 114 -0.91 1.13 -6.27
C THR A 114 0.21 0.86 -7.26
N SER A 115 0.37 -0.41 -7.70
CA SER A 115 1.39 -0.77 -8.70
C SER A 115 1.22 0.02 -10.00
N CYS A 116 2.33 0.39 -10.64
CA CYS A 116 2.33 1.10 -11.91
C CYS A 116 2.09 0.11 -13.05
N ASN A 117 0.82 -0.05 -13.43
CA ASN A 117 0.33 -0.87 -14.54
C ASN A 117 -1.13 -0.51 -14.82
N LEU A 118 -1.60 -0.73 -16.03
CA LEU A 118 -3.05 -0.76 -16.28
C LEU A 118 -3.66 -1.97 -15.55
N THR A 119 -4.90 -1.82 -15.12
CA THR A 119 -5.63 -2.90 -14.41
C THR A 119 -5.61 -4.18 -15.24
N GLY A 120 -5.18 -5.30 -14.64
CA GLY A 120 -5.06 -6.60 -15.29
C GLY A 120 -3.75 -6.84 -16.04
N GLN A 121 -2.85 -5.87 -16.12
CA GLN A 121 -1.50 -6.05 -16.69
C GLN A 121 -0.44 -6.31 -15.61
N PRO A 122 0.72 -6.88 -15.96
CA PRO A 122 1.84 -7.03 -15.04
C PRO A 122 2.34 -5.67 -14.50
N PRO A 123 2.77 -5.59 -13.23
CA PRO A 123 3.38 -4.39 -12.69
C PRO A 123 4.77 -4.14 -13.30
N MET A 124 5.16 -2.88 -13.41
CA MET A 124 6.43 -2.45 -13.99
C MET A 124 7.54 -2.36 -12.96
N THR A 125 8.77 -2.66 -13.40
CA THR A 125 10.00 -2.55 -12.63
C THR A 125 10.99 -1.54 -13.22
N GLU A 126 10.76 -1.08 -14.46
CA GLU A 126 11.63 -0.16 -15.18
C GLU A 126 10.93 1.18 -15.44
N ALA A 127 11.64 2.27 -15.22
CA ALA A 127 11.12 3.62 -15.44
C ALA A 127 10.77 3.88 -16.92
N THR A 128 11.52 3.30 -17.84
CA THR A 128 11.28 3.41 -19.28
C THR A 128 9.93 2.85 -19.71
N ASP A 129 9.50 1.72 -19.10
CA ASP A 129 8.20 1.12 -19.37
C ASP A 129 7.06 2.00 -18.82
N VAL A 130 7.31 2.61 -17.64
CA VAL A 130 6.38 3.55 -17.05
C VAL A 130 6.18 4.78 -17.93
N ASP A 131 7.27 5.37 -18.41
CA ASP A 131 7.22 6.56 -19.27
C ASP A 131 6.53 6.27 -20.61
N GLN A 132 6.75 5.09 -21.19
CA GLN A 132 6.08 4.68 -22.43
C GLN A 132 4.56 4.55 -22.23
N GLN A 133 4.11 4.05 -21.08
CA GLN A 133 2.68 3.78 -20.86
C GLN A 133 1.93 4.97 -20.25
N PHE A 134 2.59 5.74 -19.40
CA PHE A 134 1.95 6.76 -18.56
C PHE A 134 2.53 8.17 -18.70
N GLY A 135 3.63 8.37 -19.44
CA GLY A 135 4.37 9.63 -19.48
C GLY A 135 3.49 10.87 -19.70
N ASP A 136 2.54 10.80 -20.64
CA ASP A 136 1.61 11.90 -20.93
C ASP A 136 0.44 12.03 -19.92
N LYS A 137 0.33 11.10 -18.97
CA LYS A 137 -0.82 10.98 -18.04
C LYS A 137 -0.46 11.27 -16.60
N ILE A 138 0.83 11.44 -16.29
CA ILE A 138 1.36 11.71 -14.95
C ILE A 138 2.28 12.93 -14.99
N ASP A 139 2.35 13.66 -13.88
CA ASP A 139 3.13 14.91 -13.82
C ASP A 139 4.64 14.66 -13.91
N PHE A 140 5.12 13.56 -13.31
CA PHE A 140 6.53 13.14 -13.38
C PHE A 140 6.72 11.67 -12.98
N SER A 141 7.85 11.12 -13.40
CA SER A 141 8.36 9.79 -13.05
C SER A 141 9.72 9.93 -12.41
N ILE A 142 9.98 9.17 -11.33
CA ILE A 142 11.31 9.14 -10.71
C ILE A 142 12.07 7.95 -11.26
N ASP A 143 13.10 8.22 -12.07
CA ASP A 143 13.99 7.20 -12.62
C ASP A 143 15.01 6.75 -11.55
N SER A 144 14.70 5.63 -10.91
CA SER A 144 15.58 4.96 -9.94
C SER A 144 15.18 3.48 -9.87
N PRO A 145 16.12 2.56 -9.64
CA PRO A 145 15.81 1.14 -9.58
C PRO A 145 14.79 0.79 -8.49
N CYS A 146 13.91 -0.15 -8.79
CA CYS A 146 13.11 -0.83 -7.77
C CYS A 146 13.98 -1.71 -6.87
N GLY A 147 13.46 -2.09 -5.71
CA GLY A 147 14.07 -3.12 -4.88
C GLY A 147 14.03 -4.51 -5.54
N SER A 148 14.64 -5.48 -4.86
CA SER A 148 14.81 -6.84 -5.39
C SER A 148 13.61 -7.77 -5.17
N ASN A 149 12.54 -7.32 -4.53
CA ASN A 149 11.35 -8.14 -4.31
C ASN A 149 10.59 -8.37 -5.62
N THR A 150 10.51 -9.62 -6.04
CA THR A 150 9.77 -10.02 -7.25
C THR A 150 8.30 -10.36 -6.99
N ALA A 151 7.85 -10.26 -5.74
CA ALA A 151 6.47 -10.48 -5.33
C ALA A 151 5.82 -9.19 -4.81
N PRO A 152 4.49 -9.02 -4.97
CA PRO A 152 3.78 -7.89 -4.38
C PRO A 152 3.83 -7.92 -2.85
N SER A 153 3.39 -6.86 -2.18
CA SER A 153 3.24 -6.88 -0.73
C SER A 153 2.20 -7.91 -0.30
N THR A 154 2.46 -8.59 0.82
CA THR A 154 1.42 -9.33 1.53
C THR A 154 0.47 -8.33 2.16
N VAL A 155 -0.84 -8.58 2.05
CA VAL A 155 -1.90 -7.72 2.60
C VAL A 155 -2.64 -8.49 3.68
N ILE A 156 -2.66 -7.94 4.87
CA ILE A 156 -3.40 -8.47 6.02
C ILE A 156 -4.42 -7.44 6.49
N SER A 157 -5.48 -7.90 7.11
CA SER A 157 -6.42 -7.04 7.86
C SER A 157 -6.49 -7.49 9.31
N TYR A 158 -6.64 -6.50 10.20
CA TYR A 158 -6.97 -6.77 11.59
C TYR A 158 -8.20 -5.95 11.96
N THR A 159 -9.33 -6.63 12.05
CA THR A 159 -10.63 -6.03 12.35
C THR A 159 -11.39 -6.93 13.33
N ASN A 160 -12.05 -6.33 14.30
CA ASN A 160 -12.87 -7.05 15.30
C ASN A 160 -12.10 -8.17 16.03
N GLY A 161 -10.81 -7.97 16.33
CA GLY A 161 -9.97 -8.96 17.01
C GLY A 161 -9.52 -10.13 16.15
N LYS A 162 -9.80 -10.13 14.83
CA LYS A 162 -9.44 -11.19 13.89
C LYS A 162 -8.38 -10.69 12.90
N LEU A 163 -7.30 -11.47 12.76
CA LEU A 163 -6.33 -11.29 11.67
C LEU A 163 -6.78 -12.12 10.46
N SER A 164 -6.80 -11.50 9.30
CA SER A 164 -7.10 -12.17 8.04
C SER A 164 -6.06 -11.84 6.99
N ILE A 165 -5.67 -12.83 6.18
CA ILE A 165 -4.80 -12.61 5.02
C ILE A 165 -5.69 -12.33 3.82
N LEU A 166 -5.58 -11.12 3.29
CA LEU A 166 -6.35 -10.68 2.13
C LEU A 166 -5.64 -11.02 0.82
N ARG A 167 -4.30 -10.98 0.81
CA ARG A 167 -3.45 -11.33 -0.33
C ARG A 167 -2.09 -11.81 0.16
N LEU A 168 -1.64 -12.95 -0.34
CA LEU A 168 -0.27 -13.41 -0.16
C LEU A 168 0.68 -12.67 -1.13
N GLY A 169 1.89 -12.39 -0.64
CA GLY A 169 2.96 -11.74 -1.37
C GLY A 169 4.33 -12.11 -0.81
N ALA A 170 5.24 -11.15 -0.72
CA ALA A 170 6.62 -11.38 -0.30
C ALA A 170 6.75 -11.89 1.16
N ILE A 171 5.83 -11.54 2.05
CA ILE A 171 5.83 -12.02 3.44
C ILE A 171 4.99 -13.28 3.54
N THR A 172 5.60 -14.37 4.01
CA THR A 172 4.94 -15.68 4.12
C THR A 172 4.05 -15.78 5.36
N ILE A 173 3.06 -16.70 5.32
CA ILE A 173 2.19 -17.01 6.47
C ILE A 173 3.04 -17.45 7.66
N GLU A 174 4.06 -18.27 7.42
CA GLU A 174 4.97 -18.75 8.46
C GLU A 174 5.69 -17.60 9.16
N SER A 175 6.21 -16.62 8.40
CA SER A 175 6.85 -15.43 8.97
C SER A 175 5.89 -14.60 9.83
N ILE A 176 4.63 -14.47 9.41
CA ILE A 176 3.58 -13.81 10.19
C ILE A 176 3.33 -14.57 11.49
N LYS A 177 3.08 -15.89 11.42
CA LYS A 177 2.85 -16.74 12.59
C LYS A 177 3.99 -16.69 13.59
N ASN A 178 5.24 -16.76 13.12
CA ASN A 178 6.43 -16.67 13.97
C ASN A 178 6.54 -15.33 14.72
N THR A 179 5.91 -14.29 14.22
CA THR A 179 5.90 -12.96 14.86
C THR A 179 4.80 -12.84 15.91
N ILE A 180 3.58 -13.32 15.61
CA ILE A 180 2.40 -13.11 16.46
C ILE A 180 2.03 -14.31 17.32
N GLY A 181 2.72 -15.44 17.17
CA GLY A 181 2.44 -16.70 17.85
C GLY A 181 1.25 -17.47 17.27
N ASP A 182 1.15 -18.76 17.66
CA ASP A 182 0.12 -19.67 17.16
C ASP A 182 -1.29 -19.44 17.73
N SER A 183 -1.40 -18.56 18.73
CA SER A 183 -2.69 -18.25 19.38
C SER A 183 -3.62 -17.38 18.54
N VAL A 184 -3.12 -16.81 17.45
CA VAL A 184 -3.89 -15.96 16.55
C VAL A 184 -4.48 -16.79 15.42
N VAL A 185 -5.81 -16.82 15.34
CA VAL A 185 -6.53 -17.45 14.23
C VAL A 185 -6.36 -16.59 12.98
N ILE A 186 -5.65 -17.12 11.99
CA ILE A 186 -5.49 -16.47 10.69
C ILE A 186 -6.62 -16.96 9.78
N GLY A 187 -7.55 -16.06 9.44
CA GLY A 187 -8.56 -16.30 8.41
C GLY A 187 -7.95 -16.06 7.01
N MET A 188 -8.46 -16.77 6.01
CA MET A 188 -8.24 -16.46 4.60
C MET A 188 -9.57 -15.93 4.06
N ASP A 189 -9.83 -14.65 4.25
CA ASP A 189 -11.03 -14.00 3.73
C ASP A 189 -10.69 -13.39 2.37
N GLY A 190 -11.26 -13.96 1.31
CA GLY A 190 -11.09 -13.44 -0.06
C GLY A 190 -11.67 -12.03 -0.18
N TYR A 191 -10.86 -11.03 0.05
CA TYR A 191 -11.16 -9.67 -0.37
C TYR A 191 -11.00 -9.61 -1.90
N PRO A 192 -11.94 -9.02 -2.64
CA PRO A 192 -11.76 -8.81 -4.07
C PRO A 192 -10.67 -7.76 -4.28
N ILE A 193 -9.42 -8.17 -4.17
CA ILE A 193 -8.30 -7.34 -4.61
C ILE A 193 -8.21 -7.60 -6.11
N SER A 194 -8.82 -6.72 -6.91
CA SER A 194 -8.59 -6.70 -8.34
C SER A 194 -7.09 -6.59 -8.59
N GLN A 195 -6.56 -7.60 -9.28
CA GLN A 195 -5.21 -7.62 -9.82
C GLN A 195 -4.96 -6.44 -10.74
#